data_97b662ee89af76f864dff290a207d0ef
#
_entry.id   97b662ee89af76f864dff290a207d0ef
#
_cell.length_a   1.000
_cell.length_b   1.000
_cell.length_c   1.000
_cell.angle_alpha   90.00
_cell.angle_beta   90.00
_cell.angle_gamma   90.00
#
_symmetry.space_group_name_H-M   'P 1'
#
loop_
_entity.id
_entity.type
_entity.pdbx_description
1 polymer ?
#
loop_
_entity_poly.entity_id
_entity_poly.type
_entity_poly.pdbx_seq_one_letter_code
_entity_poly.pdbx_strand_id
1 'polypeptide(L)'
;MFGIKFRNHPSLRRILCHDEFVGHALRKDYPLSKGQWLSGVYDPRGTVPVKEGDSIKAFGESKDLKSKLLTLNLGPSHPAMHGCFRVVLELDGETIVHATPEIGYLHRVFEKSVEKGTYNQAIPYTDRLNYCSPLLNNVGYCLAVEKLIGVEIPERAKYIRVIISEISRIMDHLVCLAASAVDLGA
;
A
#
# COMPACT_ATOMS: atom_id res chain seq x y z
N MET A 1 1.71 1.10 -13.61
CA MET A 1 2.52 -0.09 -13.28
C MET A 1 2.88 -0.89 -14.53
N PHE A 2 1.95 -1.21 -15.41
CA PHE A 2 2.20 -1.95 -16.67
C PHE A 2 2.52 -1.07 -17.89
N GLY A 3 2.46 0.24 -17.78
CA GLY A 3 2.68 1.18 -18.90
C GLY A 3 1.47 1.36 -19.83
N ILE A 4 0.29 0.95 -19.39
CA ILE A 4 -0.96 1.14 -20.14
C ILE A 4 -1.33 2.63 -20.08
N LYS A 5 -1.64 3.19 -21.23
CA LYS A 5 -2.10 4.59 -21.34
C LYS A 5 -3.63 4.61 -21.40
N PHE A 6 -4.24 5.35 -20.49
CA PHE A 6 -5.69 5.54 -20.46
C PHE A 6 -6.04 6.85 -21.18
N ARG A 7 -7.11 6.80 -22.01
CA ARG A 7 -7.68 8.01 -22.63
C ARG A 7 -8.74 8.61 -21.72
N ASN A 8 -8.79 9.93 -21.65
CA ASN A 8 -9.81 10.68 -20.88
C ASN A 8 -9.84 10.38 -19.38
N HIS A 9 -8.73 9.94 -18.80
CA HIS A 9 -8.62 9.78 -17.36
C HIS A 9 -8.27 11.11 -16.71
N PRO A 10 -8.96 11.55 -15.63
CA PRO A 10 -8.77 12.85 -15.01
C PRO A 10 -7.40 13.02 -14.34
N SER A 11 -6.78 11.92 -13.92
CA SER A 11 -5.43 11.93 -13.32
C SER A 11 -4.67 10.68 -13.70
N LEU A 12 -3.51 10.84 -14.33
CA LEU A 12 -2.61 9.73 -14.71
C LEU A 12 -1.48 9.52 -13.71
N ARG A 13 -1.61 10.07 -12.48
CA ARG A 13 -0.62 9.85 -11.42
C ARG A 13 -0.56 8.39 -11.05
N ARG A 14 0.65 7.93 -10.74
CA ARG A 14 0.86 6.55 -10.26
C ARG A 14 0.40 6.45 -8.82
N ILE A 15 -0.38 5.42 -8.49
CA ILE A 15 -0.91 5.22 -7.14
C ILE A 15 0.14 4.59 -6.22
N LEU A 16 0.90 3.59 -6.71
CA LEU A 16 1.81 2.77 -5.89
C LEU A 16 3.30 3.02 -6.18
N CYS A 17 3.63 4.03 -6.93
CA CYS A 17 5.00 4.45 -7.16
C CYS A 17 5.11 5.94 -6.89
N HIS A 18 6.26 6.37 -6.37
CA HIS A 18 6.54 7.81 -6.22
C HIS A 18 6.61 8.51 -7.59
N ASP A 19 6.45 9.82 -7.60
CA ASP A 19 6.36 10.59 -8.85
C ASP A 19 7.65 10.53 -9.69
N GLU A 20 8.81 10.42 -9.04
CA GLU A 20 10.13 10.30 -9.68
C GLU A 20 10.44 8.90 -10.22
N PHE A 21 9.56 7.91 -10.01
CA PHE A 21 9.80 6.53 -10.42
C PHE A 21 9.92 6.40 -11.93
N VAL A 22 11.06 5.91 -12.41
CA VAL A 22 11.34 5.71 -13.84
C VAL A 22 11.06 4.26 -14.25
N GLY A 23 10.20 4.08 -15.25
CA GLY A 23 9.85 2.76 -15.78
C GLY A 23 8.47 2.27 -15.33
N HIS A 24 8.20 0.99 -15.54
CA HIS A 24 6.93 0.34 -15.23
C HIS A 24 7.19 -0.92 -14.43
N ALA A 25 6.97 -0.86 -13.12
CA ALA A 25 7.42 -1.86 -12.15
C ALA A 25 6.89 -3.28 -12.39
N LEU A 26 5.70 -3.43 -12.98
CA LEU A 26 5.09 -4.73 -13.22
C LEU A 26 5.35 -5.29 -14.63
N ARG A 27 6.09 -4.58 -15.48
CA ARG A 27 6.50 -5.14 -16.76
C ARG A 27 7.57 -6.22 -16.56
N LYS A 28 7.57 -7.24 -17.42
CA LYS A 28 8.52 -8.35 -17.35
C LYS A 28 9.98 -7.94 -17.61
N ASP A 29 10.16 -6.88 -18.39
CA ASP A 29 11.47 -6.28 -18.68
C ASP A 29 12.02 -5.42 -17.52
N TYR A 30 11.23 -5.16 -16.46
CA TYR A 30 11.67 -4.43 -15.28
C TYR A 30 12.26 -5.39 -14.23
N PRO A 31 13.56 -5.28 -13.87
CA PRO A 31 14.21 -6.20 -12.94
C PRO A 31 13.63 -6.07 -11.53
N LEU A 32 13.36 -7.18 -10.86
CA LEU A 32 12.85 -7.21 -9.48
C LEU A 32 13.83 -6.55 -8.48
N SER A 33 15.12 -6.70 -8.72
CA SER A 33 16.19 -6.16 -7.87
C SER A 33 16.49 -4.68 -8.09
N LYS A 34 15.85 -4.03 -9.06
CA LYS A 34 16.10 -2.62 -9.37
C LYS A 34 15.40 -1.72 -8.35
N GLY A 35 16.14 -1.28 -7.34
CA GLY A 35 15.70 -0.22 -6.44
C GLY A 35 15.79 1.16 -7.11
N GLN A 36 14.87 2.06 -6.76
CA GLN A 36 14.92 3.48 -7.09
C GLN A 36 14.69 4.27 -5.81
N TRP A 37 15.50 5.29 -5.61
CA TRP A 37 15.47 6.12 -4.41
C TRP A 37 14.81 7.46 -4.74
N LEU A 38 14.06 8.00 -3.80
CA LEU A 38 13.54 9.35 -3.86
C LEU A 38 14.68 10.35 -3.64
N SER A 39 14.73 11.41 -4.43
CA SER A 39 15.60 12.54 -4.16
C SER A 39 15.22 13.16 -2.81
N GLY A 40 16.20 13.29 -1.91
CA GLY A 40 16.00 13.86 -0.58
C GLY A 40 15.53 12.88 0.52
N VAL A 41 15.40 11.58 0.23
CA VAL A 41 15.16 10.56 1.26
C VAL A 41 16.49 10.02 1.77
N TYR A 42 16.61 9.93 3.10
CA TYR A 42 17.75 9.32 3.77
C TYR A 42 17.92 7.85 3.34
N ASP A 43 19.06 7.52 2.75
CA ASP A 43 19.45 6.14 2.50
C ASP A 43 20.21 5.58 3.72
N PRO A 44 19.62 4.65 4.49
CA PRO A 44 20.28 4.06 5.65
C PRO A 44 21.52 3.25 5.29
N ARG A 45 21.74 2.95 4.01
CA ARG A 45 22.93 2.25 3.51
C ARG A 45 24.05 3.19 3.08
N GLY A 46 23.83 4.50 3.10
CA GLY A 46 24.80 5.52 2.73
C GLY A 46 25.24 5.47 1.28
N THR A 47 24.42 4.86 0.38
CA THR A 47 24.78 4.69 -1.03
C THR A 47 24.41 5.90 -1.89
N VAL A 48 23.57 6.80 -1.38
CA VAL A 48 23.25 8.08 -2.04
C VAL A 48 24.07 9.19 -1.37
N PRO A 49 25.00 9.83 -2.08
CA PRO A 49 25.65 11.00 -1.55
C PRO A 49 24.59 12.10 -1.33
N VAL A 50 24.31 12.40 -0.07
CA VAL A 50 23.56 13.60 0.30
C VAL A 50 24.42 14.76 -0.17
N LYS A 51 23.98 15.49 -1.18
CA LYS A 51 24.65 16.74 -1.56
C LYS A 51 24.54 17.67 -0.36
N GLU A 52 25.68 18.06 0.19
CA GLU A 52 25.75 19.14 1.17
C GLU A 52 25.08 20.38 0.54
N GLY A 53 23.89 20.73 1.07
CA GLY A 53 23.05 21.81 0.52
C GLY A 53 21.58 21.41 0.29
N ASP A 54 21.26 20.10 0.19
CA ASP A 54 19.90 19.57 0.24
C ASP A 54 19.47 19.26 1.70
N SER A 55 19.95 20.09 2.67
CA SER A 55 19.22 20.24 3.91
C SER A 55 17.76 20.51 3.51
N ILE A 56 16.85 19.71 4.03
CA ILE A 56 15.41 19.96 4.00
C ILE A 56 15.25 21.47 4.07
N LYS A 57 15.01 22.11 2.92
CA LYS A 57 14.66 23.53 2.92
C LYS A 57 13.40 23.56 3.75
N ALA A 58 13.53 24.00 4.99
CA ALA A 58 12.40 24.34 5.82
C ALA A 58 11.53 25.20 4.93
N PHE A 59 10.35 24.67 4.58
CA PHE A 59 9.45 25.30 3.63
C PHE A 59 9.27 26.75 4.03
N GLY A 60 9.73 27.65 3.12
CA GLY A 60 9.40 29.04 3.05
C GLY A 60 9.51 29.84 4.33
N GLU A 61 10.63 30.50 4.58
CA GLU A 61 10.60 31.76 5.31
C GLU A 61 9.70 32.73 4.53
N SER A 62 8.42 32.79 4.87
CA SER A 62 7.61 33.91 4.46
C SER A 62 8.10 35.13 5.22
N LYS A 63 8.53 36.15 4.51
CA LYS A 63 9.03 37.42 5.04
C LYS A 63 7.96 38.23 5.79
N ASP A 64 6.73 37.78 5.83
CA ASP A 64 5.64 38.39 6.58
C ASP A 64 5.39 37.60 7.87
N LEU A 65 5.49 38.27 8.99
CA LEU A 65 5.31 37.80 10.37
C LEU A 65 3.90 37.25 10.68
N LYS A 66 3.24 36.61 9.74
CA LYS A 66 1.92 36.00 9.90
C LYS A 66 2.01 34.49 9.80
N SER A 67 1.86 33.86 10.94
CA SER A 67 1.68 32.41 11.19
C SER A 67 2.71 31.50 10.50
N LYS A 68 3.67 31.03 11.29
CA LYS A 68 4.57 29.94 10.88
C LYS A 68 3.76 28.66 10.79
N LEU A 69 3.51 28.15 9.59
CA LEU A 69 2.85 26.87 9.40
C LEU A 69 3.64 25.76 10.08
N LEU A 70 2.96 24.93 10.85
CA LEU A 70 3.53 23.75 11.48
C LEU A 70 3.37 22.55 10.53
N THR A 71 4.48 21.91 10.19
CA THR A 71 4.44 20.64 9.46
C THR A 71 4.38 19.49 10.45
N LEU A 72 3.32 18.68 10.38
CA LEU A 72 3.11 17.49 11.20
C LEU A 72 3.10 16.25 10.33
N ASN A 73 3.90 15.24 10.71
CA ASN A 73 3.90 13.94 10.08
C ASN A 73 3.06 12.95 10.89
N LEU A 74 1.98 12.45 10.30
CA LEU A 74 1.16 11.38 10.86
C LEU A 74 1.48 10.07 10.17
N GLY A 75 2.09 9.15 10.91
CA GLY A 75 2.42 7.82 10.42
C GLY A 75 3.78 7.69 9.73
N PRO A 76 4.09 6.50 9.22
CA PRO A 76 3.28 5.27 9.24
C PRO A 76 3.10 4.64 10.62
N SER A 77 3.98 4.92 11.58
CA SER A 77 3.92 4.39 12.95
C SER A 77 3.01 5.27 13.83
N HIS A 78 1.76 5.34 13.47
CA HIS A 78 0.71 6.09 14.18
C HIS A 78 -0.57 5.22 14.22
N PRO A 79 -1.31 5.17 15.35
CA PRO A 79 -2.50 4.32 15.47
C PRO A 79 -3.53 4.53 14.37
N ALA A 80 -3.80 5.77 13.98
CA ALA A 80 -4.77 6.11 12.94
C ALA A 80 -4.31 5.75 11.51
N MET A 81 -3.02 5.53 11.28
CA MET A 81 -2.45 5.23 9.96
C MET A 81 -2.22 3.73 9.76
N HIS A 82 -2.36 2.89 10.79
CA HIS A 82 -2.27 1.42 10.77
C HIS A 82 -0.99 0.85 10.13
N GLY A 83 0.10 1.63 10.06
CA GLY A 83 1.33 1.25 9.38
C GLY A 83 1.27 1.28 7.85
N CYS A 84 0.13 1.67 7.27
CA CYS A 84 -0.15 1.55 5.84
C CYS A 84 0.29 2.76 5.05
N PHE A 85 0.21 3.96 5.62
CA PHE A 85 0.51 5.20 4.94
C PHE A 85 0.94 6.31 5.92
N ARG A 86 1.42 7.40 5.37
CA ARG A 86 1.74 8.63 6.08
C ARG A 86 0.90 9.77 5.52
N VAL A 87 0.50 10.68 6.39
CA VAL A 87 -0.07 11.95 5.98
C VAL A 87 0.83 13.07 6.48
N VAL A 88 1.31 13.89 5.57
CA VAL A 88 2.03 15.12 5.90
C VAL A 88 1.02 16.25 5.93
N LEU A 89 0.87 16.86 7.09
CA LEU A 89 -0.06 17.98 7.32
C LEU A 89 0.70 19.29 7.45
N GLU A 90 0.16 20.34 6.85
CA GLU A 90 0.54 21.72 7.11
C GLU A 90 -0.58 22.38 7.90
N LEU A 91 -0.25 22.86 9.08
CA LEU A 91 -1.21 23.41 10.05
C LEU A 91 -0.97 24.91 10.26
N ASP A 92 -2.06 25.67 10.29
CA ASP A 92 -2.10 27.03 10.85
C ASP A 92 -2.83 26.97 12.19
N GLY A 93 -2.07 26.88 13.27
CA GLY A 93 -2.59 26.52 14.59
C GLY A 93 -3.16 25.08 14.54
N GLU A 94 -4.47 24.92 14.78
CA GLU A 94 -5.18 23.65 14.72
C GLU A 94 -5.87 23.40 13.36
N THR A 95 -5.82 24.38 12.46
CA THR A 95 -6.47 24.28 11.15
C THR A 95 -5.55 23.61 10.14
N ILE A 96 -6.05 22.57 9.47
CA ILE A 96 -5.33 21.91 8.38
C ILE A 96 -5.42 22.79 7.13
N VAL A 97 -4.28 23.31 6.67
CA VAL A 97 -4.17 24.11 5.45
C VAL A 97 -3.90 23.21 4.24
N HIS A 98 -3.04 22.21 4.44
CA HIS A 98 -2.71 21.24 3.40
C HIS A 98 -2.50 19.85 4.00
N ALA A 99 -2.89 18.82 3.23
CA ALA A 99 -2.69 17.42 3.60
C ALA A 99 -2.18 16.63 2.39
N THR A 100 -1.00 16.03 2.53
CA THR A 100 -0.40 15.20 1.48
C THR A 100 -0.32 13.77 1.94
N PRO A 101 -1.15 12.86 1.39
CA PRO A 101 -1.06 11.44 1.70
C PRO A 101 0.11 10.78 0.94
N GLU A 102 0.90 10.00 1.65
CA GLU A 102 1.96 9.16 1.10
C GLU A 102 1.63 7.69 1.36
N ILE A 103 1.46 6.91 0.30
CA ILE A 103 1.04 5.51 0.34
C ILE A 103 2.16 4.61 -0.16
N GLY A 104 1.98 3.29 0.00
CA GLY A 104 2.90 2.28 -0.53
C GLY A 104 3.74 1.57 0.53
N TYR A 105 3.59 1.91 1.81
CA TYR A 105 4.36 1.29 2.91
C TYR A 105 4.13 -0.22 3.04
N LEU A 106 2.97 -0.74 2.64
CA LEU A 106 2.64 -2.16 2.58
C LEU A 106 2.78 -2.76 1.16
N HIS A 107 3.26 -2.02 0.19
CA HIS A 107 3.45 -2.53 -1.16
C HIS A 107 4.66 -3.46 -1.22
N ARG A 108 4.41 -4.77 -1.23
CA ARG A 108 5.43 -5.83 -1.18
C ARG A 108 5.84 -6.36 -2.56
N VAL A 109 5.35 -5.76 -3.64
CA VAL A 109 5.62 -6.20 -5.02
C VAL A 109 5.20 -7.66 -5.26
N PHE A 110 4.11 -8.12 -4.61
CA PHE A 110 3.74 -9.53 -4.62
C PHE A 110 3.42 -10.05 -6.02
N GLU A 111 2.78 -9.27 -6.88
CA GLU A 111 2.47 -9.64 -8.26
C GLU A 111 3.74 -10.01 -9.04
N LYS A 112 4.82 -9.28 -8.83
CA LYS A 112 6.11 -9.56 -9.46
C LYS A 112 6.82 -10.76 -8.82
N SER A 113 6.65 -10.93 -7.52
CA SER A 113 7.25 -12.03 -6.78
C SER A 113 6.63 -13.37 -7.13
N VAL A 114 5.30 -13.44 -7.31
CA VAL A 114 4.60 -14.68 -7.65
C VAL A 114 4.90 -15.15 -9.08
N GLU A 115 5.37 -14.28 -9.99
CA GLU A 115 5.81 -14.67 -11.31
C GLU A 115 6.97 -15.70 -11.32
N LYS A 116 7.72 -15.76 -10.21
CA LYS A 116 8.87 -16.68 -10.06
C LYS A 116 8.50 -18.04 -9.48
N GLY A 117 7.27 -18.18 -8.97
CA GLY A 117 6.79 -19.34 -8.26
C GLY A 117 5.76 -20.15 -9.04
N THR A 118 5.28 -21.20 -8.40
CA THR A 118 4.14 -22.01 -8.84
C THR A 118 2.82 -21.39 -8.33
N TYR A 119 1.68 -21.83 -8.89
CA TYR A 119 0.37 -21.41 -8.43
C TYR A 119 0.15 -21.68 -6.93
N ASN A 120 0.61 -22.80 -6.41
CA ASN A 120 0.51 -23.12 -4.99
C ASN A 120 1.34 -22.17 -4.10
N GLN A 121 2.49 -21.74 -4.59
CA GLN A 121 3.35 -20.79 -3.87
C GLN A 121 2.80 -19.36 -3.87
N ALA A 122 1.82 -19.07 -4.71
CA ALA A 122 1.14 -17.78 -4.71
C ALA A 122 0.10 -17.63 -3.58
N ILE A 123 -0.44 -18.74 -3.06
CA ILE A 123 -1.49 -18.74 -2.02
C ILE A 123 -1.08 -17.91 -0.78
N PRO A 124 0.12 -18.06 -0.18
CA PRO A 124 0.52 -17.26 0.97
C PRO A 124 0.62 -15.75 0.69
N TYR A 125 0.77 -15.34 -0.55
CA TYR A 125 0.74 -13.92 -0.91
C TYR A 125 -0.67 -13.36 -0.92
N THR A 126 -1.66 -14.16 -1.29
CA THR A 126 -3.06 -13.73 -1.31
C THR A 126 -3.63 -13.50 0.08
N ASP A 127 -3.09 -14.15 1.12
CA ASP A 127 -3.46 -13.91 2.53
C ASP A 127 -3.34 -12.42 2.91
N ARG A 128 -2.35 -11.72 2.38
CA ARG A 128 -1.99 -10.35 2.75
C ARG A 128 -2.74 -9.28 1.96
N LEU A 129 -3.62 -9.64 1.05
CA LEU A 129 -4.44 -8.67 0.30
C LEU A 129 -5.48 -8.02 1.20
N ASN A 130 -6.29 -8.82 1.87
CA ASN A 130 -7.10 -8.41 3.00
C ASN A 130 -6.77 -9.33 4.18
N TYR A 131 -5.81 -8.93 5.00
CA TYR A 131 -5.26 -9.77 6.05
C TYR A 131 -6.21 -9.99 7.24
N CYS A 132 -7.32 -9.26 7.32
CA CYS A 132 -8.40 -9.51 8.29
C CYS A 132 -9.29 -10.67 7.87
N SER A 133 -9.37 -10.98 6.57
CA SER A 133 -10.12 -12.13 6.02
C SER A 133 -9.29 -12.94 5.01
N PRO A 134 -8.14 -13.50 5.40
CA PRO A 134 -7.18 -14.12 4.49
C PRO A 134 -7.76 -15.28 3.70
N LEU A 135 -8.59 -16.13 4.33
CA LEU A 135 -9.14 -17.31 3.67
C LEU A 135 -10.10 -16.97 2.53
N LEU A 136 -10.80 -15.83 2.58
CA LEU A 136 -11.61 -15.34 1.46
C LEU A 136 -10.77 -15.05 0.22
N ASN A 137 -9.60 -14.41 0.41
CA ASN A 137 -8.67 -14.13 -0.66
C ASN A 137 -8.14 -15.42 -1.29
N ASN A 138 -7.78 -16.40 -0.45
CA ASN A 138 -7.28 -17.70 -0.91
C ASN A 138 -8.34 -18.45 -1.71
N VAL A 139 -9.58 -18.48 -1.23
CA VAL A 139 -10.69 -19.11 -1.95
C VAL A 139 -10.92 -18.45 -3.30
N GLY A 140 -10.92 -17.10 -3.34
CA GLY A 140 -11.05 -16.34 -4.58
C GLY A 140 -9.94 -16.66 -5.59
N TYR A 141 -8.70 -16.72 -5.13
CA TYR A 141 -7.56 -17.10 -5.94
C TYR A 141 -7.68 -18.53 -6.47
N CYS A 142 -7.98 -19.51 -5.60
CA CYS A 142 -8.15 -20.91 -5.99
C CYS A 142 -9.27 -21.08 -7.03
N LEU A 143 -10.41 -20.41 -6.86
CA LEU A 143 -11.52 -20.44 -7.84
C LEU A 143 -11.07 -19.91 -9.21
N ALA A 144 -10.27 -18.85 -9.23
CA ALA A 144 -9.76 -18.29 -10.48
C ALA A 144 -8.81 -19.27 -11.19
N VAL A 145 -7.89 -19.90 -10.45
CA VAL A 145 -6.94 -20.88 -11.01
C VAL A 145 -7.68 -22.13 -11.48
N GLU A 146 -8.60 -22.67 -10.71
CA GLU A 146 -9.42 -23.83 -11.08
C GLU A 146 -10.23 -23.60 -12.36
N LYS A 147 -10.83 -22.41 -12.47
CA LYS A 147 -11.54 -22.03 -13.68
C LYS A 147 -10.59 -21.93 -14.88
N LEU A 148 -9.36 -21.45 -14.66
CA LEU A 148 -8.35 -21.31 -15.71
C LEU A 148 -7.90 -22.69 -16.25
N ILE A 149 -7.68 -23.66 -15.35
CA ILE A 149 -7.21 -25.01 -15.73
C ILE A 149 -8.36 -26.00 -15.99
N GLY A 150 -9.60 -25.60 -15.80
CA GLY A 150 -10.79 -26.42 -16.08
C GLY A 150 -11.01 -27.59 -15.10
N VAL A 151 -10.55 -27.46 -13.85
CA VAL A 151 -10.69 -28.51 -12.82
C VAL A 151 -11.95 -28.29 -12.01
N GLU A 152 -12.74 -29.36 -11.81
CA GLU A 152 -13.85 -29.40 -10.88
C GLU A 152 -13.43 -29.99 -9.54
N ILE A 153 -13.85 -29.35 -8.46
CA ILE A 153 -13.57 -29.79 -7.11
C ILE A 153 -14.72 -30.66 -6.55
N PRO A 154 -14.44 -31.61 -5.65
CA PRO A 154 -15.47 -32.41 -4.98
C PRO A 154 -16.44 -31.54 -4.17
N GLU A 155 -17.71 -31.98 -4.06
CA GLU A 155 -18.74 -31.23 -3.31
C GLU A 155 -18.33 -30.96 -1.86
N ARG A 156 -17.74 -31.94 -1.18
CA ARG A 156 -17.23 -31.76 0.19
C ARG A 156 -16.27 -30.55 0.28
N ALA A 157 -15.38 -30.36 -0.69
CA ALA A 157 -14.46 -29.23 -0.72
C ALA A 157 -15.20 -27.92 -0.92
N LYS A 158 -16.28 -27.89 -1.72
CA LYS A 158 -17.12 -26.69 -1.89
C LYS A 158 -17.73 -26.25 -0.56
N TYR A 159 -18.34 -27.20 0.20
CA TYR A 159 -18.91 -26.89 1.52
C TYR A 159 -17.86 -26.44 2.54
N ILE A 160 -16.71 -27.09 2.58
CA ILE A 160 -15.61 -26.66 3.46
C ILE A 160 -15.20 -25.23 3.13
N ARG A 161 -15.09 -24.87 1.86
CA ARG A 161 -14.76 -23.49 1.44
C ARG A 161 -15.80 -22.49 1.88
N VAL A 162 -17.09 -22.84 1.82
CA VAL A 162 -18.14 -21.95 2.35
C VAL A 162 -17.95 -21.72 3.84
N ILE A 163 -17.72 -22.77 4.62
CA ILE A 163 -17.54 -22.68 6.07
C ILE A 163 -16.34 -21.77 6.40
N ILE A 164 -15.18 -22.01 5.81
CA ILE A 164 -13.98 -21.21 6.09
C ILE A 164 -14.12 -19.76 5.62
N SER A 165 -14.85 -19.54 4.52
CA SER A 165 -15.14 -18.19 4.01
C SER A 165 -16.02 -17.41 4.97
N GLU A 166 -17.04 -18.02 5.51
CA GLU A 166 -17.94 -17.37 6.49
C GLU A 166 -17.26 -17.11 7.84
N ILE A 167 -16.42 -18.04 8.30
CA ILE A 167 -15.59 -17.81 9.50
C ILE A 167 -14.66 -16.63 9.26
N SER A 168 -14.01 -16.56 8.09
CA SER A 168 -13.11 -15.47 7.71
C SER A 168 -13.85 -14.14 7.65
N ARG A 169 -15.08 -14.12 7.13
CA ARG A 169 -15.96 -12.95 7.10
C ARG A 169 -16.33 -12.46 8.50
N ILE A 170 -16.65 -13.39 9.41
CA ILE A 170 -16.93 -13.05 10.82
C ILE A 170 -15.71 -12.39 11.46
N MET A 171 -14.52 -12.93 11.24
CA MET A 171 -13.28 -12.35 11.75
C MET A 171 -13.07 -10.93 11.25
N ASP A 172 -13.29 -10.68 9.97
CA ASP A 172 -13.14 -9.35 9.34
C ASP A 172 -14.11 -8.33 9.97
N HIS A 173 -15.37 -8.72 10.14
CA HIS A 173 -16.34 -7.86 10.81
C HIS A 173 -16.00 -7.57 12.27
N LEU A 174 -15.51 -8.56 13.02
CA LEU A 174 -15.10 -8.36 14.42
C LEU A 174 -13.90 -7.39 14.51
N VAL A 175 -12.93 -7.50 13.61
CA VAL A 175 -11.79 -6.57 13.56
C VAL A 175 -12.25 -5.15 13.21
N CYS A 176 -13.16 -5.01 12.26
CA CYS A 176 -13.75 -3.71 11.90
C CYS A 176 -14.48 -3.08 13.08
N LEU A 177 -15.33 -3.84 13.78
CA LEU A 177 -16.06 -3.35 14.95
C LEU A 177 -15.12 -2.95 16.08
N ALA A 178 -14.09 -3.78 16.36
CA ALA A 178 -13.11 -3.51 17.41
C ALA A 178 -12.31 -2.22 17.10
N ALA A 179 -11.84 -2.07 15.87
CA ALA A 179 -11.11 -0.88 15.45
C ALA A 179 -11.98 0.38 15.54
N SER A 180 -13.24 0.29 15.11
CA SER A 180 -14.19 1.41 15.21
C SER A 180 -14.50 1.78 16.66
N ALA A 181 -14.64 0.78 17.55
CA ALA A 181 -14.85 1.04 18.98
C ALA A 181 -13.66 1.76 19.62
N VAL A 182 -12.43 1.33 19.29
CA VAL A 182 -11.21 2.01 19.78
C VAL A 182 -11.16 3.47 19.30
N ASP A 183 -11.49 3.73 18.03
CA ASP A 183 -11.50 5.10 17.48
C ASP A 183 -12.57 5.99 18.12
N LEU A 184 -13.68 5.39 18.59
CA LEU A 184 -14.74 6.08 19.32
C LEU A 184 -14.48 6.20 20.83
N GLY A 185 -13.39 5.63 21.33
CA GLY A 185 -13.00 5.70 22.73
C GLY A 185 -13.74 4.72 23.64
N ALA A 186 -14.22 3.61 23.10
CA ALA A 186 -14.90 2.54 23.84
C ALA A 186 -13.91 1.47 24.33
#